data_8cae88af2190926ad499283ab0fa56b9
#
_entry.id   8cae88af2190926ad499283ab0fa56b9
#
_cell.length_a   1.000
_cell.length_b   1.000
_cell.length_c   1.000
_cell.angle_alpha   90.00
_cell.angle_beta   90.00
_cell.angle_gamma   90.00
#
_symmetry.space_group_name_H-M   'P 1'
#
loop_
_entity.id
_entity.type
_entity.pdbx_description
1 polymer ?
#
loop_
_entity_poly.entity_id
_entity_poly.type
_entity_poly.pdbx_seq_one_letter_code
_entity_poly.pdbx_strand_id
1 'polypeptide(L)'
;LFMTTYTDTYTEVTQANLPPTMSMLSVPSELKNDIKMIDSYGSFSVGLSNAGKVYVWGATGLGTTGIDIADIPEEVQNEKIAWVAAGIDHIVAVGENGKVYAWGANKLGQYGYFDPAVNPNIAPEPDELLNGTIDPSNIKKITCGYQATAILMNDGTLYMWGNKNTYQNFDTVATLDGKLTDIDFTLNYVVAVTDGNSVYTGKRGLYDQMRDNMGSATVPLREFLNGRKITSIYATSKTVCALLDDGTVGFVGDFDTRSKAMPKLHEGEEIVKIVSGTYHYTALTSEGRVFSWGSNTLGQCKVPDDAQGASDIFGGAFQSYAVDSNHELMGKWGLKGYLFGTDNYGANVALRIIQGGKMTMTIGAIAVIISTIIGIIIGCISGYFGGKVDMFLMRFTEIFGAIPFLPFAMILSALMAQMDISENEKIFILMVILGLLSWTGLARLVRGQIL
;
A
#
# COMPACT_ATOMS: atom_id res chain seq x y z
N LEU A 1 -1.18 29.63 -19.64
CA LEU A 1 -1.36 28.91 -18.36
C LEU A 1 -2.69 28.15 -18.25
N PHE A 2 -3.70 28.51 -19.09
CA PHE A 2 -5.04 27.90 -19.04
C PHE A 2 -5.27 26.79 -20.09
N MET A 3 -4.34 26.60 -20.99
CA MET A 3 -4.41 25.56 -22.03
C MET A 3 -3.40 24.42 -21.79
N THR A 4 -3.18 24.02 -20.56
CA THR A 4 -2.54 22.75 -20.35
C THR A 4 -3.55 21.68 -20.73
N THR A 5 -3.28 21.03 -21.84
CA THR A 5 -3.95 19.84 -22.32
C THR A 5 -4.29 18.91 -21.15
N TYR A 6 -5.55 18.49 -21.09
CA TYR A 6 -5.94 17.34 -20.29
C TYR A 6 -5.14 16.15 -20.86
N THR A 7 -4.07 15.83 -20.21
CA THR A 7 -3.35 14.61 -20.47
C THR A 7 -3.86 13.60 -19.44
N ASP A 8 -4.39 12.48 -19.91
CA ASP A 8 -4.70 11.29 -19.09
C ASP A 8 -3.44 10.67 -18.45
N THR A 9 -2.30 11.31 -18.58
CA THR A 9 -1.06 10.90 -17.95
C THR A 9 -1.13 11.19 -16.45
N TYR A 10 -1.77 10.26 -15.74
CA TYR A 10 -1.53 10.13 -14.31
C TYR A 10 -0.07 9.80 -14.11
N THR A 11 0.68 10.71 -13.55
CA THR A 11 2.10 10.53 -13.27
C THR A 11 2.36 9.48 -12.19
N GLU A 12 1.34 9.10 -11.42
CA GLU A 12 1.39 8.04 -10.41
C GLU A 12 0.15 7.16 -10.51
N VAL A 13 0.31 5.99 -11.10
CA VAL A 13 -0.65 4.89 -11.01
C VAL A 13 -0.09 3.90 -9.99
N THR A 14 -0.87 3.60 -8.97
CA THR A 14 -0.48 2.74 -7.87
C THR A 14 -1.48 1.60 -7.66
N GLN A 15 -1.56 1.05 -6.47
CA GLN A 15 -2.56 0.06 -6.14
C GLN A 15 -3.97 0.66 -6.20
N ALA A 16 -4.91 -0.06 -6.83
CA ALA A 16 -6.31 0.35 -6.92
C ALA A 16 -7.01 0.30 -5.55
N ASN A 17 -7.95 1.22 -5.37
CA ASN A 17 -8.83 1.27 -4.20
C ASN A 17 -8.10 1.35 -2.84
N LEU A 18 -6.94 1.99 -2.79
CA LEU A 18 -6.33 2.33 -1.52
C LEU A 18 -7.24 3.29 -0.75
N PRO A 19 -7.48 3.04 0.55
CA PRO A 19 -8.31 3.92 1.36
C PRO A 19 -7.69 5.30 1.52
N PRO A 20 -8.50 6.32 1.85
CA PRO A 20 -7.99 7.62 2.25
C PRO A 20 -7.04 7.50 3.45
N THR A 21 -5.88 8.14 3.35
CA THR A 21 -4.89 8.17 4.43
C THR A 21 -4.05 9.43 4.36
N MET A 22 -3.67 9.96 5.50
CA MET A 22 -2.80 11.12 5.58
C MET A 22 -1.37 10.80 5.18
N SER A 23 -0.83 9.65 5.63
CA SER A 23 0.47 9.14 5.21
C SER A 23 0.72 7.75 5.78
N MET A 24 1.10 6.80 4.92
CA MET A 24 1.48 5.44 5.35
C MET A 24 2.92 5.37 5.90
N LEU A 25 3.73 6.39 5.66
CA LEU A 25 5.11 6.51 6.15
C LEU A 25 5.25 7.49 7.32
N SER A 26 4.15 8.01 7.87
CA SER A 26 4.19 8.94 9.01
C SER A 26 4.39 8.21 10.33
N VAL A 27 5.63 7.93 10.68
CA VAL A 27 5.99 7.43 12.01
C VAL A 27 5.57 8.46 13.06
N PRO A 28 4.87 8.06 14.16
CA PRO A 28 4.53 8.96 15.25
C PRO A 28 5.73 9.69 15.84
N SER A 29 5.55 10.96 16.20
CA SER A 29 6.65 11.83 16.68
C SER A 29 7.35 11.27 17.91
N GLU A 30 6.59 10.66 18.81
CA GLU A 30 7.07 10.06 20.04
C GLU A 30 7.94 8.83 19.81
N LEU A 31 7.69 8.11 18.69
CA LEU A 31 8.43 6.90 18.34
C LEU A 31 9.72 7.20 17.57
N LYS A 32 9.77 8.31 16.81
CA LYS A 32 10.89 8.59 15.87
C LYS A 32 12.28 8.54 16.48
N ASN A 33 12.41 8.86 17.75
CA ASN A 33 13.68 8.94 18.45
C ASN A 33 13.89 7.77 19.43
N ASP A 34 13.07 6.75 19.39
CA ASP A 34 13.13 5.60 20.32
C ASP A 34 12.59 4.32 19.68
N ILE A 35 13.02 3.98 18.47
CA ILE A 35 12.51 2.82 17.74
C ILE A 35 13.26 1.57 18.16
N LYS A 36 12.56 0.64 18.82
CA LYS A 36 13.06 -0.71 19.08
C LYS A 36 12.82 -1.64 17.90
N MET A 37 11.61 -1.61 17.34
CA MET A 37 11.24 -2.36 16.13
C MET A 37 10.03 -1.75 15.45
N ILE A 38 9.91 -2.01 14.16
CA ILE A 38 8.72 -1.72 13.35
C ILE A 38 8.41 -2.97 12.53
N ASP A 39 7.13 -3.29 12.42
CA ASP A 39 6.63 -4.28 11.47
C ASP A 39 5.44 -3.72 10.70
N SER A 40 5.21 -4.22 9.49
CA SER A 40 4.17 -3.71 8.61
C SER A 40 3.56 -4.82 7.78
N TYR A 41 2.24 -4.83 7.68
CA TYR A 41 1.53 -5.67 6.74
C TYR A 41 0.41 -4.85 6.06
N GLY A 42 0.20 -5.09 4.78
CA GLY A 42 -0.77 -4.28 4.03
C GLY A 42 -0.41 -2.80 4.03
N SER A 43 -1.34 -1.96 4.51
CA SER A 43 -1.25 -0.50 4.46
C SER A 43 -1.00 0.14 5.83
N PHE A 44 -0.78 -0.62 6.88
CA PHE A 44 -0.49 -0.10 8.21
C PHE A 44 0.84 -0.63 8.73
N SER A 45 1.34 0.02 9.76
CA SER A 45 2.56 -0.37 10.47
C SER A 45 2.30 -0.36 11.97
N VAL A 46 3.00 -1.24 12.69
CA VAL A 46 3.09 -1.25 14.14
C VAL A 46 4.53 -1.01 14.55
N GLY A 47 4.75 -0.18 15.53
CA GLY A 47 6.06 0.13 16.08
C GLY A 47 6.10 -0.02 17.59
N LEU A 48 7.27 -0.37 18.08
CA LEU A 48 7.57 -0.55 19.48
C LEU A 48 8.74 0.34 19.88
N SER A 49 8.59 1.10 20.97
CA SER A 49 9.69 1.85 21.56
C SER A 49 10.55 0.96 22.48
N ASN A 50 11.78 1.38 22.79
CA ASN A 50 12.61 0.72 23.80
C ASN A 50 11.97 0.77 25.19
N ALA A 51 11.13 1.79 25.46
CA ALA A 51 10.32 1.87 26.68
C ALA A 51 9.19 0.84 26.74
N GLY A 52 8.95 0.07 25.68
CA GLY A 52 7.90 -0.96 25.61
C GLY A 52 6.53 -0.45 25.21
N LYS A 53 6.43 0.76 24.65
CA LYS A 53 5.16 1.36 24.21
C LYS A 53 4.89 1.07 22.73
N VAL A 54 3.65 0.72 22.42
CA VAL A 54 3.19 0.34 21.06
C VAL A 54 2.55 1.55 20.36
N TYR A 55 2.81 1.67 19.07
CA TYR A 55 2.26 2.70 18.18
C TYR A 55 1.78 2.04 16.89
N VAL A 56 0.66 2.51 16.33
CA VAL A 56 0.11 2.03 15.06
C VAL A 56 -0.19 3.23 14.16
N TRP A 57 0.15 3.14 12.87
CA TRP A 57 -0.10 4.20 11.90
C TRP A 57 -0.32 3.66 10.48
N GLY A 58 -0.72 4.53 9.58
CA GLY A 58 -1.03 4.19 8.19
C GLY A 58 -2.53 4.11 7.92
N ALA A 59 -2.95 3.24 7.03
CA ALA A 59 -4.37 2.97 6.77
C ALA A 59 -4.86 1.91 7.76
N THR A 60 -5.34 2.35 8.90
CA THR A 60 -5.63 1.52 10.08
C THR A 60 -7.06 0.97 10.12
N GLY A 61 -7.98 1.55 9.33
CA GLY A 61 -9.35 1.05 9.21
C GLY A 61 -9.42 -0.25 8.41
N LEU A 62 -10.03 -1.29 8.96
CA LEU A 62 -10.16 -2.60 8.32
C LEU A 62 -11.42 -2.69 7.45
N GLY A 63 -11.43 -1.93 6.34
CA GLY A 63 -12.50 -1.97 5.33
C GLY A 63 -13.87 -1.59 5.90
N THR A 64 -14.90 -2.41 5.63
CA THR A 64 -16.28 -2.18 6.06
C THR A 64 -16.62 -2.79 7.43
N THR A 65 -15.63 -3.31 8.15
CA THR A 65 -15.85 -4.00 9.43
C THR A 65 -16.16 -3.05 10.60
N GLY A 66 -15.83 -1.77 10.46
CA GLY A 66 -15.90 -0.78 11.54
C GLY A 66 -14.78 -0.91 12.58
N ILE A 67 -13.80 -1.78 12.34
CA ILE A 67 -12.62 -1.97 13.21
C ILE A 67 -11.54 -1.00 12.76
N ASP A 68 -10.98 -0.23 13.71
CA ASP A 68 -9.73 0.51 13.54
C ASP A 68 -8.64 -0.20 14.34
N ILE A 69 -7.60 -0.69 13.65
CA ILE A 69 -6.51 -1.43 14.28
C ILE A 69 -5.59 -0.52 15.11
N ALA A 70 -5.71 0.81 14.95
CA ALA A 70 -5.05 1.79 15.80
C ALA A 70 -5.69 1.92 17.19
N ASP A 71 -6.87 1.35 17.40
CA ASP A 71 -7.51 1.24 18.73
C ASP A 71 -6.80 0.16 19.55
N ILE A 72 -5.62 0.51 20.11
CA ILE A 72 -4.78 -0.40 20.88
C ILE A 72 -5.51 -0.75 22.18
N PRO A 73 -5.67 -2.05 22.53
CA PRO A 73 -6.33 -2.46 23.78
C PRO A 73 -5.66 -1.87 25.03
N GLU A 74 -6.48 -1.51 26.02
CA GLU A 74 -6.00 -0.92 27.29
C GLU A 74 -4.98 -1.82 28.01
N GLU A 75 -5.16 -3.13 27.93
CA GLU A 75 -4.21 -4.10 28.49
C GLU A 75 -2.82 -3.96 27.86
N VAL A 76 -2.73 -3.73 26.55
CA VAL A 76 -1.46 -3.52 25.82
C VAL A 76 -0.87 -2.16 26.16
N GLN A 77 -1.71 -1.12 26.30
CA GLN A 77 -1.23 0.23 26.64
C GLN A 77 -0.62 0.30 28.05
N ASN A 78 -1.10 -0.55 28.98
CA ASN A 78 -0.66 -0.60 30.36
C ASN A 78 0.49 -1.60 30.60
N GLU A 79 0.83 -2.41 29.60
CA GLU A 79 1.89 -3.42 29.67
C GLU A 79 3.17 -2.91 29.02
N LYS A 80 4.31 -3.39 29.51
CA LYS A 80 5.59 -3.19 28.85
C LYS A 80 5.77 -4.26 27.78
N ILE A 81 5.69 -3.88 26.53
CA ILE A 81 5.74 -4.79 25.39
C ILE A 81 7.18 -5.07 24.98
N ALA A 82 7.48 -6.33 24.72
CA ALA A 82 8.79 -6.84 24.28
C ALA A 82 8.88 -7.03 22.77
N TRP A 83 7.79 -7.45 22.11
CA TRP A 83 7.71 -7.76 20.69
C TRP A 83 6.39 -7.28 20.08
N VAL A 84 6.43 -6.91 18.80
CA VAL A 84 5.24 -6.65 17.98
C VAL A 84 5.38 -7.30 16.62
N ALA A 85 4.27 -7.71 16.02
CA ALA A 85 4.20 -8.22 14.65
C ALA A 85 2.86 -7.85 14.02
N ALA A 86 2.86 -7.61 12.71
CA ALA A 86 1.68 -7.25 11.93
C ALA A 86 1.28 -8.37 10.98
N GLY A 87 0.00 -8.78 11.01
CA GLY A 87 -0.66 -9.54 9.97
C GLY A 87 -1.48 -8.65 9.05
N ILE A 88 -2.23 -9.22 8.11
CA ILE A 88 -2.99 -8.39 7.13
C ILE A 88 -4.09 -7.56 7.80
N ASP A 89 -4.70 -8.08 8.85
CA ASP A 89 -5.86 -7.50 9.53
C ASP A 89 -5.81 -7.65 11.05
N HIS A 90 -4.64 -8.01 11.61
CA HIS A 90 -4.42 -8.15 13.05
C HIS A 90 -2.99 -7.76 13.43
N ILE A 91 -2.81 -7.43 14.69
CA ILE A 91 -1.50 -7.19 15.31
C ILE A 91 -1.35 -8.15 16.49
N VAL A 92 -0.11 -8.62 16.67
CA VAL A 92 0.30 -9.42 17.82
C VAL A 92 1.36 -8.65 18.60
N ALA A 93 1.23 -8.62 19.91
CA ALA A 93 2.21 -8.07 20.84
C ALA A 93 2.52 -9.08 21.95
N VAL A 94 3.78 -9.15 22.36
CA VAL A 94 4.20 -9.98 23.48
C VAL A 94 4.71 -9.08 24.60
N GLY A 95 4.08 -9.18 25.78
CA GLY A 95 4.48 -8.44 26.96
C GLY A 95 5.74 -8.99 27.61
N GLU A 96 6.44 -8.18 28.39
CA GLU A 96 7.55 -8.68 29.24
C GLU A 96 7.05 -9.68 30.30
N ASN A 97 5.75 -9.68 30.60
CA ASN A 97 5.07 -10.65 31.44
C ASN A 97 4.89 -12.03 30.77
N GLY A 98 5.30 -12.20 29.51
CA GLY A 98 5.19 -13.43 28.74
C GLY A 98 3.80 -13.69 28.13
N LYS A 99 2.82 -12.81 28.34
CA LYS A 99 1.49 -12.93 27.76
C LYS A 99 1.51 -12.41 26.34
N VAL A 100 0.81 -13.13 25.45
CA VAL A 100 0.58 -12.68 24.07
C VAL A 100 -0.76 -11.98 24.01
N TYR A 101 -0.76 -10.81 23.38
CA TYR A 101 -1.92 -9.99 23.11
C TYR A 101 -2.11 -9.92 21.60
N ALA A 102 -3.36 -9.94 21.15
CA ALA A 102 -3.66 -9.72 19.74
C ALA A 102 -4.96 -8.95 19.59
N TRP A 103 -5.06 -8.13 18.55
CA TRP A 103 -6.26 -7.36 18.25
C TRP A 103 -6.40 -7.09 16.75
N GLY A 104 -7.55 -6.56 16.33
CA GLY A 104 -7.94 -6.36 14.95
C GLY A 104 -9.10 -7.26 14.56
N ALA A 105 -9.09 -7.80 13.34
CA ALA A 105 -10.11 -8.75 12.91
C ALA A 105 -9.93 -10.12 13.60
N ASN A 106 -11.06 -10.81 13.88
CA ASN A 106 -11.02 -12.11 14.55
C ASN A 106 -12.03 -13.14 14.00
N LYS A 107 -12.53 -12.91 12.79
CA LYS A 107 -13.50 -13.85 12.19
C LYS A 107 -12.89 -15.19 11.79
N LEU A 108 -11.59 -15.22 11.60
CA LEU A 108 -10.84 -16.37 11.08
C LEU A 108 -9.78 -16.87 12.08
N GLY A 109 -9.96 -16.59 13.37
CA GLY A 109 -9.14 -17.10 14.43
C GLY A 109 -7.79 -16.41 14.58
N GLN A 110 -7.73 -15.12 14.25
CA GLN A 110 -6.51 -14.33 14.37
C GLN A 110 -6.01 -14.25 15.83
N TYR A 111 -6.91 -14.39 16.79
CA TYR A 111 -6.55 -14.46 18.23
C TYR A 111 -7.63 -15.16 19.07
N GLY A 112 -7.20 -15.65 20.24
CA GLY A 112 -8.08 -16.24 21.22
C GLY A 112 -8.39 -17.73 20.98
N TYR A 113 -9.25 -18.28 21.80
CA TYR A 113 -9.66 -19.67 21.72
C TYR A 113 -10.82 -19.86 20.74
N PHE A 114 -10.69 -20.82 19.86
CA PHE A 114 -11.74 -21.33 18.98
C PHE A 114 -11.87 -22.83 19.17
N ASP A 115 -13.11 -23.30 19.35
CA ASP A 115 -13.35 -24.73 19.48
C ASP A 115 -13.14 -25.44 18.12
N PRO A 116 -12.12 -26.31 18.00
CA PRO A 116 -11.86 -27.05 16.75
C PRO A 116 -13.00 -27.99 16.35
N ALA A 117 -13.86 -28.39 17.29
CA ALA A 117 -15.04 -29.20 16.98
C ALA A 117 -16.13 -28.39 16.25
N VAL A 118 -16.17 -27.08 16.47
CA VAL A 118 -17.10 -26.15 15.79
C VAL A 118 -16.52 -25.65 14.48
N ASN A 119 -15.25 -25.30 14.47
CA ASN A 119 -14.56 -24.83 13.26
C ASN A 119 -13.16 -25.48 13.10
N PRO A 120 -13.06 -26.62 12.42
CA PRO A 120 -11.80 -27.33 12.23
C PRO A 120 -10.78 -26.60 11.37
N ASN A 121 -11.21 -25.53 10.69
CA ASN A 121 -10.36 -24.71 9.82
C ASN A 121 -9.60 -23.61 10.57
N ILE A 122 -9.82 -23.48 11.88
CA ILE A 122 -9.13 -22.52 12.73
C ILE A 122 -8.28 -23.29 13.75
N ALA A 123 -6.99 -22.96 13.81
CA ALA A 123 -6.12 -23.36 14.90
C ALA A 123 -6.26 -22.31 16.02
N PRO A 124 -6.69 -22.70 17.23
CA PRO A 124 -6.81 -21.77 18.34
C PRO A 124 -5.44 -21.27 18.79
N GLU A 125 -5.43 -20.07 19.35
CA GLU A 125 -4.24 -19.56 20.04
C GLU A 125 -3.95 -20.45 21.27
N PRO A 126 -2.69 -20.91 21.44
CA PRO A 126 -2.33 -21.80 22.56
C PRO A 126 -2.54 -21.15 23.94
N ASP A 127 -3.00 -21.92 24.90
CA ASP A 127 -3.26 -21.46 26.27
C ASP A 127 -2.01 -20.90 26.96
N GLU A 128 -0.83 -21.44 26.65
CA GLU A 128 0.46 -20.96 27.16
C GLU A 128 0.71 -19.49 26.81
N LEU A 129 0.29 -19.09 25.62
CA LEU A 129 0.44 -17.70 25.14
C LEU A 129 -0.55 -16.76 25.83
N LEU A 130 -1.80 -17.22 26.00
CA LEU A 130 -2.86 -16.46 26.67
C LEU A 130 -2.59 -16.28 28.16
N ASN A 131 -1.96 -17.26 28.78
CA ASN A 131 -1.70 -17.27 30.24
C ASN A 131 -0.35 -16.65 30.63
N GLY A 132 0.49 -16.24 29.69
CA GLY A 132 1.76 -15.57 29.97
C GLY A 132 2.85 -16.51 30.53
N THR A 133 2.98 -17.70 29.96
CA THR A 133 3.95 -18.72 30.43
C THR A 133 5.22 -18.77 29.59
N ILE A 134 5.33 -18.01 28.50
CA ILE A 134 6.52 -17.97 27.67
C ILE A 134 7.54 -16.94 28.19
N ASP A 135 8.82 -17.17 27.91
CA ASP A 135 9.88 -16.19 28.15
C ASP A 135 10.11 -15.37 26.87
N PRO A 136 9.77 -14.05 26.84
CA PRO A 136 9.94 -13.23 25.67
C PRO A 136 11.39 -13.12 25.18
N SER A 137 12.38 -13.31 26.05
CA SER A 137 13.80 -13.29 25.72
C SER A 137 14.25 -14.51 24.89
N ASN A 138 13.48 -15.59 24.96
CA ASN A 138 13.71 -16.82 24.19
C ASN A 138 12.99 -16.86 22.85
N ILE A 139 12.25 -15.82 22.49
CA ILE A 139 11.63 -15.70 21.18
C ILE A 139 12.73 -15.49 20.14
N LYS A 140 12.78 -16.36 19.15
CA LYS A 140 13.65 -16.21 17.98
C LYS A 140 13.00 -15.33 16.91
N LYS A 141 11.73 -15.57 16.61
CA LYS A 141 11.00 -14.88 15.56
C LYS A 141 9.51 -14.92 15.82
N ILE A 142 8.86 -13.80 15.54
CA ILE A 142 7.41 -13.73 15.37
C ILE A 142 7.16 -13.36 13.92
N THR A 143 6.31 -14.11 13.24
CA THR A 143 5.90 -13.80 11.88
C THR A 143 4.39 -13.95 11.75
N CYS A 144 3.77 -12.99 11.09
CA CYS A 144 2.35 -13.03 10.79
C CYS A 144 2.16 -13.15 9.27
N GLY A 145 1.24 -14.01 8.90
CA GLY A 145 0.81 -14.16 7.52
C GLY A 145 -0.52 -13.48 7.25
N TYR A 146 -1.26 -14.01 6.31
CA TYR A 146 -2.54 -13.42 5.87
C TYR A 146 -3.65 -13.54 6.93
N GLN A 147 -3.67 -14.40 7.86
CA GLN A 147 -4.61 -14.52 9.00
C GLN A 147 -4.13 -15.65 9.92
N ALA A 148 -2.85 -15.80 10.01
CA ALA A 148 -2.22 -16.76 10.93
C ALA A 148 -0.95 -16.13 11.50
N THR A 149 -0.55 -16.62 12.64
CA THR A 149 0.65 -16.18 13.35
C THR A 149 1.48 -17.37 13.76
N ALA A 150 2.80 -17.20 13.74
CA ALA A 150 3.76 -18.16 14.27
C ALA A 150 4.75 -17.45 15.19
N ILE A 151 5.00 -18.05 16.36
CA ILE A 151 6.09 -17.69 17.26
C ILE A 151 7.04 -18.88 17.32
N LEU A 152 8.28 -18.67 16.90
CA LEU A 152 9.35 -19.64 16.99
C LEU A 152 10.26 -19.26 18.14
N MET A 153 10.48 -20.19 19.06
CA MET A 153 11.41 -20.04 20.17
C MET A 153 12.82 -20.45 19.77
N ASN A 154 13.83 -20.01 20.52
CA ASN A 154 15.24 -20.34 20.26
C ASN A 154 15.55 -21.84 20.36
N ASP A 155 14.77 -22.60 21.12
CA ASP A 155 14.89 -24.05 21.27
C ASP A 155 14.17 -24.85 20.17
N GLY A 156 13.53 -24.17 19.22
CA GLY A 156 12.76 -24.78 18.14
C GLY A 156 11.29 -25.04 18.46
N THR A 157 10.81 -24.70 19.66
CA THR A 157 9.39 -24.77 20.01
C THR A 157 8.59 -23.81 19.11
N LEU A 158 7.48 -24.32 18.56
CA LEU A 158 6.62 -23.60 17.62
C LEU A 158 5.22 -23.41 18.21
N TYR A 159 4.80 -22.17 18.31
CA TYR A 159 3.40 -21.80 18.51
C TYR A 159 2.84 -21.23 17.19
N MET A 160 1.78 -21.86 16.66
CA MET A 160 1.18 -21.43 15.40
C MET A 160 -0.33 -21.54 15.47
N TRP A 161 -1.04 -20.46 15.14
CA TRP A 161 -2.50 -20.38 15.19
C TRP A 161 -3.09 -19.53 14.09
N GLY A 162 -4.42 -19.55 13.95
CA GLY A 162 -5.19 -18.77 12.98
C GLY A 162 -5.83 -19.61 11.88
N ASN A 163 -6.03 -18.99 10.74
CA ASN A 163 -6.75 -19.59 9.61
C ASN A 163 -5.90 -20.63 8.85
N LYS A 164 -6.19 -21.90 9.08
CA LYS A 164 -5.50 -23.03 8.43
C LYS A 164 -5.78 -23.10 6.92
N ASN A 165 -6.96 -22.67 6.47
CA ASN A 165 -7.35 -22.79 5.06
C ASN A 165 -6.51 -21.95 4.12
N THR A 166 -5.90 -20.89 4.61
CA THR A 166 -5.00 -20.04 3.82
C THR A 166 -3.72 -20.79 3.44
N TYR A 167 -3.27 -21.72 4.29
CA TYR A 167 -1.99 -22.38 4.14
C TYR A 167 -2.15 -23.88 3.91
N GLN A 168 -1.78 -24.36 2.73
CA GLN A 168 -1.97 -25.75 2.30
C GLN A 168 -1.21 -26.77 3.15
N ASN A 169 -0.22 -26.34 3.92
CA ASN A 169 0.67 -27.19 4.71
C ASN A 169 0.69 -26.82 6.21
N PHE A 170 -0.29 -26.05 6.69
CA PHE A 170 -0.32 -25.59 8.08
C PHE A 170 -0.16 -26.74 9.09
N ASP A 171 -1.04 -27.71 9.03
CA ASP A 171 -1.02 -28.85 9.97
C ASP A 171 0.26 -29.70 9.86
N THR A 172 0.84 -29.77 8.66
CA THR A 172 2.08 -30.53 8.45
C THR A 172 3.28 -29.83 9.06
N VAL A 173 3.36 -28.50 8.95
CA VAL A 173 4.44 -27.72 9.59
C VAL A 173 4.30 -27.74 11.10
N ALA A 174 3.08 -27.72 11.64
CA ALA A 174 2.84 -27.84 13.08
C ALA A 174 3.43 -29.14 13.67
N THR A 175 3.55 -30.23 12.87
CA THR A 175 4.19 -31.48 13.33
C THR A 175 5.71 -31.40 13.44
N LEU A 176 6.32 -30.29 12.97
CA LEU A 176 7.78 -30.09 13.06
C LEU A 176 8.20 -29.37 14.34
N ASP A 177 7.28 -29.16 15.27
CA ASP A 177 7.54 -28.55 16.57
C ASP A 177 8.79 -29.15 17.25
N GLY A 178 9.64 -28.29 17.80
CA GLY A 178 10.93 -28.66 18.39
C GLY A 178 12.05 -28.95 17.38
N LYS A 179 11.80 -28.93 16.06
CA LYS A 179 12.79 -29.25 15.01
C LYS A 179 13.16 -28.05 14.14
N LEU A 180 12.48 -26.93 14.34
CA LEU A 180 12.61 -25.79 13.48
C LEU A 180 13.81 -24.92 13.84
N THR A 181 14.50 -24.45 12.82
CA THR A 181 15.55 -23.41 12.95
C THR A 181 15.08 -22.06 12.45
N ASP A 182 14.12 -22.00 11.53
CA ASP A 182 13.43 -20.77 11.13
C ASP A 182 12.07 -21.05 10.48
N ILE A 183 11.20 -20.04 10.41
CA ILE A 183 9.86 -20.13 9.84
C ILE A 183 9.45 -18.78 9.24
N ASP A 184 8.67 -18.81 8.15
CA ASP A 184 8.02 -17.63 7.59
C ASP A 184 6.80 -18.01 6.75
N PHE A 185 6.01 -17.04 6.30
CA PHE A 185 4.81 -17.24 5.49
C PHE A 185 4.95 -16.65 4.09
N THR A 186 4.66 -17.46 3.08
CA THR A 186 4.27 -16.96 1.75
C THR A 186 2.76 -16.73 1.71
N LEU A 187 2.21 -16.37 0.55
CA LEU A 187 0.76 -16.20 0.41
C LEU A 187 -0.03 -17.48 0.73
N ASN A 188 0.49 -18.67 0.37
CA ASN A 188 -0.27 -19.92 0.42
C ASN A 188 0.43 -21.05 1.20
N TYR A 189 1.63 -20.83 1.69
CA TYR A 189 2.44 -21.84 2.34
C TYR A 189 3.14 -21.28 3.58
N VAL A 190 3.24 -22.10 4.60
CA VAL A 190 4.19 -21.90 5.68
C VAL A 190 5.53 -22.46 5.21
N VAL A 191 6.59 -21.69 5.32
CA VAL A 191 7.95 -22.09 4.96
C VAL A 191 8.74 -22.32 6.23
N ALA A 192 9.27 -23.51 6.39
CA ALA A 192 9.99 -23.92 7.59
C ALA A 192 11.38 -24.44 7.24
N VAL A 193 12.37 -24.14 8.07
CA VAL A 193 13.73 -24.66 7.95
C VAL A 193 13.99 -25.61 9.11
N THR A 194 14.49 -26.81 8.79
CA THR A 194 14.91 -27.80 9.76
C THR A 194 16.40 -28.06 9.63
N ASP A 195 17.12 -28.11 10.75
CA ASP A 195 18.57 -28.38 10.83
C ASP A 195 19.45 -27.44 9.96
N GLY A 196 18.89 -26.28 9.50
CA GLY A 196 19.58 -25.32 8.65
C GLY A 196 19.85 -25.81 7.22
N ASN A 197 19.30 -26.96 6.79
CA ASN A 197 19.62 -27.55 5.48
C ASN A 197 18.42 -28.04 4.67
N SER A 198 17.22 -27.92 5.20
CA SER A 198 15.98 -28.30 4.52
C SER A 198 14.97 -27.16 4.58
N VAL A 199 14.40 -26.79 3.42
CA VAL A 199 13.29 -25.83 3.34
C VAL A 199 12.01 -26.63 3.08
N TYR A 200 11.15 -26.67 4.07
CA TYR A 200 9.94 -27.47 4.04
C TYR A 200 8.70 -26.62 3.75
N THR A 201 7.93 -27.02 2.75
CA THR A 201 6.67 -26.35 2.38
C THR A 201 5.54 -27.33 2.09
N GLY A 202 5.81 -28.64 2.18
CA GLY A 202 4.83 -29.68 1.82
C GLY A 202 4.60 -29.84 0.32
N LYS A 203 5.15 -28.96 -0.53
CA LYS A 203 5.02 -29.04 -1.99
C LYS A 203 6.36 -29.41 -2.61
N ARG A 204 6.46 -30.63 -3.14
CA ARG A 204 7.66 -31.07 -3.86
C ARG A 204 7.90 -30.20 -5.10
N GLY A 205 9.15 -29.88 -5.35
CA GLY A 205 9.63 -29.28 -6.60
C GLY A 205 9.74 -27.75 -6.61
N LEU A 206 9.05 -27.01 -5.76
CA LEU A 206 9.15 -25.56 -5.75
C LEU A 206 10.31 -25.05 -4.87
N TYR A 207 10.59 -25.76 -3.79
CA TYR A 207 11.60 -25.38 -2.79
C TYR A 207 12.76 -26.38 -2.66
N ASP A 208 12.79 -27.37 -3.56
CA ASP A 208 13.89 -28.34 -3.66
C ASP A 208 15.08 -27.79 -4.49
N GLN A 209 14.92 -26.60 -5.07
CA GLN A 209 15.92 -25.95 -5.90
C GLN A 209 16.14 -24.51 -5.41
N MET A 210 17.35 -24.02 -5.57
CA MET A 210 17.74 -22.65 -5.18
C MET A 210 18.66 -22.02 -6.21
N ARG A 211 18.76 -20.71 -6.22
CA ARG A 211 19.65 -19.92 -7.07
C ARG A 211 20.30 -18.79 -6.30
N ASP A 212 21.44 -18.33 -6.76
CA ASP A 212 22.25 -17.28 -6.15
C ASP A 212 21.68 -15.87 -6.34
N ASN A 213 20.87 -15.67 -7.38
CA ASN A 213 20.23 -14.39 -7.65
C ASN A 213 18.98 -14.59 -8.51
N MET A 214 18.11 -13.59 -8.54
CA MET A 214 16.93 -13.59 -9.40
C MET A 214 17.36 -13.61 -10.87
N GLY A 215 16.89 -14.63 -11.61
CA GLY A 215 17.24 -14.83 -13.02
C GLY A 215 18.41 -15.77 -13.29
N SER A 216 19.20 -16.16 -12.29
CA SER A 216 20.21 -17.21 -12.43
C SER A 216 19.59 -18.61 -12.57
N ALA A 217 20.36 -19.56 -13.09
CA ALA A 217 19.94 -20.95 -13.16
C ALA A 217 19.71 -21.52 -11.75
N THR A 218 18.64 -22.31 -11.59
CA THR A 218 18.36 -23.01 -10.34
C THR A 218 19.16 -24.32 -10.28
N VAL A 219 19.64 -24.67 -9.11
CA VAL A 219 20.29 -25.95 -8.81
C VAL A 219 19.58 -26.62 -7.64
N PRO A 220 19.71 -27.95 -7.44
CA PRO A 220 19.15 -28.62 -6.28
C PRO A 220 19.63 -27.96 -4.97
N LEU A 221 18.75 -27.84 -3.99
CA LEU A 221 19.03 -27.15 -2.72
C LEU A 221 20.33 -27.69 -2.06
N ARG A 222 20.49 -29.01 -2.02
CA ARG A 222 21.68 -29.66 -1.44
C ARG A 222 22.98 -29.25 -2.15
N GLU A 223 22.93 -29.14 -3.47
CA GLU A 223 24.06 -28.71 -4.30
C GLU A 223 24.37 -27.22 -4.05
N PHE A 224 23.33 -26.39 -4.00
CA PHE A 224 23.48 -24.96 -3.71
C PHE A 224 24.12 -24.74 -2.34
N LEU A 225 23.65 -25.43 -1.32
CA LEU A 225 24.16 -25.29 0.04
C LEU A 225 25.64 -25.73 0.13
N ASN A 226 26.02 -26.82 -0.53
CA ASN A 226 27.40 -27.29 -0.54
C ASN A 226 28.07 -27.30 0.86
N GLY A 227 27.36 -27.80 1.86
CA GLY A 227 27.81 -27.85 3.27
C GLY A 227 27.52 -26.63 4.12
N ARG A 228 27.07 -25.52 3.52
CA ARG A 228 26.61 -24.32 4.23
C ARG A 228 25.23 -24.57 4.87
N LYS A 229 24.89 -23.74 5.85
CA LYS A 229 23.58 -23.83 6.52
C LYS A 229 22.77 -22.56 6.33
N ILE A 230 21.47 -22.74 6.26
CA ILE A 230 20.50 -21.63 6.28
C ILE A 230 20.40 -21.14 7.73
N THR A 231 20.73 -19.87 7.95
CA THR A 231 20.62 -19.22 9.26
C THR A 231 19.27 -18.54 9.44
N SER A 232 18.71 -17.99 8.35
CA SER A 232 17.42 -17.31 8.37
C SER A 232 16.75 -17.34 7.00
N ILE A 233 15.42 -17.31 7.00
CA ILE A 233 14.60 -17.18 5.80
C ILE A 233 13.71 -15.93 5.88
N TYR A 234 13.41 -15.39 4.72
CA TYR A 234 12.58 -14.20 4.54
C TYR A 234 11.65 -14.46 3.36
N ALA A 235 10.35 -14.53 3.63
CA ALA A 235 9.37 -14.86 2.60
C ALA A 235 8.64 -13.61 2.09
N THR A 236 8.48 -13.54 0.78
CA THR A 236 7.49 -12.69 0.12
C THR A 236 6.24 -13.51 -0.18
N SER A 237 5.27 -12.93 -0.86
CA SER A 237 4.07 -13.71 -1.28
C SER A 237 4.39 -14.93 -2.14
N LYS A 238 5.49 -14.91 -2.91
CA LYS A 238 5.80 -15.97 -3.90
C LYS A 238 7.20 -16.53 -3.83
N THR A 239 8.10 -15.87 -3.12
CA THR A 239 9.52 -16.23 -3.09
C THR A 239 10.05 -16.27 -1.68
N VAL A 240 11.13 -17.00 -1.48
CA VAL A 240 11.87 -17.04 -0.23
C VAL A 240 13.33 -16.72 -0.49
N CYS A 241 13.88 -15.82 0.31
CA CYS A 241 15.30 -15.55 0.39
C CYS A 241 15.87 -16.26 1.61
N ALA A 242 16.90 -17.07 1.42
CA ALA A 242 17.63 -17.73 2.49
C ALA A 242 18.99 -17.06 2.70
N LEU A 243 19.26 -16.66 3.93
CA LEU A 243 20.59 -16.19 4.35
C LEU A 243 21.39 -17.40 4.87
N LEU A 244 22.59 -17.57 4.39
CA LEU A 244 23.48 -18.66 4.75
C LEU A 244 24.51 -18.24 5.79
N ASP A 245 25.14 -19.21 6.43
CA ASP A 245 26.13 -19.02 7.50
C ASP A 245 27.45 -18.38 7.03
N ASP A 246 27.67 -18.31 5.71
CA ASP A 246 28.81 -17.58 5.09
C ASP A 246 28.42 -16.16 4.63
N GLY A 247 27.23 -15.66 4.98
CA GLY A 247 26.74 -14.35 4.58
C GLY A 247 26.22 -14.26 3.15
N THR A 248 26.23 -15.35 2.39
CA THR A 248 25.65 -15.39 1.05
C THR A 248 24.13 -15.64 1.11
N VAL A 249 23.44 -15.36 0.02
CA VAL A 249 21.99 -15.55 -0.07
C VAL A 249 21.60 -16.46 -1.21
N GLY A 250 20.54 -17.23 -0.99
CA GLY A 250 19.91 -18.03 -2.02
C GLY A 250 18.44 -17.68 -2.16
N PHE A 251 17.88 -17.92 -3.35
CA PHE A 251 16.49 -17.61 -3.65
C PHE A 251 15.75 -18.82 -4.19
N VAL A 252 14.51 -18.96 -3.79
CA VAL A 252 13.61 -20.00 -4.26
C VAL A 252 12.21 -19.44 -4.47
N GLY A 253 11.44 -20.01 -5.40
CA GLY A 253 10.08 -19.64 -5.69
C GLY A 253 9.87 -18.98 -7.04
N ASP A 254 8.68 -18.44 -7.25
CA ASP A 254 8.22 -17.88 -8.51
C ASP A 254 8.46 -16.37 -8.56
N PHE A 255 9.45 -15.95 -9.36
CA PHE A 255 9.80 -14.54 -9.51
C PHE A 255 9.04 -13.90 -10.68
N ASP A 256 8.48 -12.73 -10.43
CA ASP A 256 7.95 -11.88 -11.50
C ASP A 256 9.10 -11.39 -12.39
N THR A 257 8.92 -11.48 -13.71
CA THR A 257 9.91 -11.01 -14.70
C THR A 257 10.21 -9.52 -14.61
N ARG A 258 9.33 -8.74 -13.96
CA ARG A 258 9.53 -7.31 -13.69
C ARG A 258 10.30 -7.03 -12.40
N SER A 259 10.54 -8.04 -11.60
CA SER A 259 11.30 -7.90 -10.36
C SER A 259 12.78 -7.68 -10.67
N LYS A 260 13.40 -6.73 -9.95
CA LYS A 260 14.84 -6.50 -10.06
C LYS A 260 15.61 -7.55 -9.29
N ALA A 261 16.78 -7.91 -9.81
CA ALA A 261 17.73 -8.77 -9.11
C ALA A 261 18.37 -8.04 -7.90
N MET A 262 18.84 -8.81 -6.94
CA MET A 262 19.62 -8.29 -5.82
C MET A 262 20.88 -7.60 -6.33
N PRO A 263 21.22 -6.39 -5.86
CA PRO A 263 22.50 -5.74 -6.12
C PRO A 263 23.67 -6.62 -5.68
N LYS A 264 24.80 -6.53 -6.40
CA LYS A 264 26.03 -7.22 -6.02
C LYS A 264 26.60 -6.62 -4.74
N LEU A 265 27.12 -7.48 -3.87
CA LEU A 265 27.89 -7.07 -2.71
C LEU A 265 29.30 -6.63 -3.14
N HIS A 266 29.91 -5.74 -2.35
CA HIS A 266 31.31 -5.40 -2.48
C HIS A 266 32.21 -6.55 -1.98
N GLU A 267 33.49 -6.49 -2.26
CA GLU A 267 34.43 -7.48 -1.75
C GLU A 267 34.53 -7.37 -0.20
N GLY A 268 34.23 -8.48 0.49
CA GLY A 268 34.22 -8.52 1.97
C GLY A 268 32.95 -7.96 2.61
N GLU A 269 31.97 -7.49 1.83
CA GLU A 269 30.67 -7.05 2.35
C GLU A 269 29.75 -8.25 2.60
N GLU A 270 29.11 -8.28 3.77
CA GLU A 270 28.19 -9.34 4.17
C GLU A 270 26.79 -8.78 4.44
N ILE A 271 25.76 -9.58 4.22
CA ILE A 271 24.40 -9.26 4.62
C ILE A 271 24.27 -9.46 6.15
N VAL A 272 23.86 -8.42 6.85
CA VAL A 272 23.61 -8.45 8.30
C VAL A 272 22.14 -8.75 8.60
N LYS A 273 21.24 -8.12 7.86
CA LYS A 273 19.79 -8.28 8.06
C LYS A 273 19.04 -8.14 6.75
N ILE A 274 17.98 -8.92 6.61
CA ILE A 274 17.00 -8.79 5.52
C ILE A 274 15.62 -8.58 6.15
N VAL A 275 14.81 -7.78 5.51
CA VAL A 275 13.36 -7.70 5.74
C VAL A 275 12.64 -7.98 4.42
N SER A 276 11.53 -8.71 4.49
CA SER A 276 10.73 -9.07 3.33
C SER A 276 9.42 -8.30 3.30
N GLY A 277 9.05 -7.80 2.13
CA GLY A 277 7.74 -7.26 1.87
C GLY A 277 6.86 -8.21 1.07
N THR A 278 5.75 -7.72 0.54
CA THR A 278 4.84 -8.55 -0.26
C THR A 278 5.52 -9.09 -1.52
N TYR A 279 6.34 -8.29 -2.20
CA TYR A 279 7.03 -8.66 -3.45
C TYR A 279 8.43 -8.07 -3.57
N HIS A 280 9.04 -7.68 -2.45
CA HIS A 280 10.39 -7.09 -2.42
C HIS A 280 11.13 -7.50 -1.16
N TYR A 281 12.42 -7.26 -1.18
CA TYR A 281 13.32 -7.43 -0.04
C TYR A 281 14.11 -6.15 0.18
N THR A 282 14.52 -5.93 1.41
CA THR A 282 15.47 -4.89 1.80
C THR A 282 16.57 -5.50 2.64
N ALA A 283 17.81 -5.17 2.37
CA ALA A 283 18.97 -5.66 3.10
C ALA A 283 19.77 -4.51 3.72
N LEU A 284 20.33 -4.81 4.88
CA LEU A 284 21.38 -4.05 5.55
C LEU A 284 22.66 -4.87 5.48
N THR A 285 23.78 -4.24 5.14
CA THR A 285 25.08 -4.89 5.05
C THR A 285 26.00 -4.50 6.19
N SER A 286 27.11 -5.23 6.34
CA SER A 286 28.17 -4.97 7.32
C SER A 286 28.83 -3.58 7.15
N GLU A 287 28.72 -2.99 5.96
CA GLU A 287 29.20 -1.62 5.67
C GLU A 287 28.16 -0.53 6.00
N GLY A 288 26.97 -0.90 6.50
CA GLY A 288 25.84 0.01 6.72
C GLY A 288 25.12 0.41 5.44
N ARG A 289 25.40 -0.25 4.32
CA ARG A 289 24.69 -0.04 3.05
C ARG A 289 23.31 -0.65 3.11
N VAL A 290 22.28 0.13 2.71
CA VAL A 290 20.90 -0.32 2.62
C VAL A 290 20.51 -0.33 1.15
N PHE A 291 19.95 -1.44 0.69
CA PHE A 291 19.41 -1.55 -0.65
C PHE A 291 18.18 -2.45 -0.69
N SER A 292 17.31 -2.24 -1.65
CA SER A 292 16.09 -3.02 -1.86
C SER A 292 16.04 -3.56 -3.28
N TRP A 293 15.44 -4.75 -3.45
CA TRP A 293 15.25 -5.38 -4.77
C TRP A 293 13.91 -6.11 -4.84
N GLY A 294 13.51 -6.50 -6.04
CA GLY A 294 12.21 -7.08 -6.32
C GLY A 294 11.26 -6.07 -6.97
N SER A 295 9.98 -6.14 -6.65
CA SER A 295 8.96 -5.22 -7.18
C SER A 295 9.19 -3.79 -6.68
N ASN A 296 9.01 -2.82 -7.59
CA ASN A 296 9.17 -1.39 -7.28
C ASN A 296 7.99 -0.54 -7.76
N THR A 297 6.82 -1.13 -7.90
CA THR A 297 5.62 -0.43 -8.40
C THR A 297 5.13 0.69 -7.48
N LEU A 298 5.42 0.57 -6.18
CA LEU A 298 5.02 1.51 -5.14
C LEU A 298 6.22 2.26 -4.52
N GLY A 299 7.40 2.21 -5.15
CA GLY A 299 8.61 2.84 -4.66
C GLY A 299 9.36 2.04 -3.59
N GLN A 300 9.07 0.75 -3.43
CA GLN A 300 9.67 -0.12 -2.41
C GLN A 300 11.18 -0.27 -2.56
N CYS A 301 11.73 -0.12 -3.77
CA CYS A 301 13.17 -0.19 -4.03
C CYS A 301 13.83 1.19 -4.19
N LYS A 302 13.12 2.28 -3.87
CA LYS A 302 13.70 3.63 -3.90
C LYS A 302 14.24 4.00 -2.52
N VAL A 303 15.31 3.33 -2.12
CA VAL A 303 15.98 3.61 -0.85
C VAL A 303 16.55 5.04 -0.89
N PRO A 304 16.21 5.90 0.07
CA PRO A 304 16.73 7.26 0.11
C PRO A 304 18.18 7.30 0.63
N ASP A 305 18.90 8.35 0.28
CA ASP A 305 20.31 8.49 0.66
C ASP A 305 20.50 8.63 2.19
N ASP A 306 19.52 9.19 2.88
CA ASP A 306 19.52 9.31 4.35
C ASP A 306 19.37 7.97 5.07
N ALA A 307 18.98 6.90 4.40
CA ALA A 307 18.95 5.55 4.96
C ALA A 307 20.34 4.85 4.95
N GLN A 308 21.33 5.42 4.27
CA GLN A 308 22.68 4.83 4.23
C GLN A 308 23.43 5.05 5.54
N GLY A 309 24.18 4.06 5.98
CA GLY A 309 24.86 4.05 7.28
C GLY A 309 23.93 3.62 8.45
N ALA A 310 22.78 3.01 8.14
CA ALA A 310 21.86 2.52 9.15
C ALA A 310 22.51 1.44 10.04
N SER A 311 22.05 1.38 11.29
CA SER A 311 22.38 0.32 12.24
C SER A 311 21.36 -0.80 12.24
N ASP A 312 20.11 -0.50 11.86
CA ASP A 312 19.05 -1.50 11.72
C ASP A 312 18.03 -1.06 10.66
N ILE A 313 17.30 -2.04 10.12
CA ILE A 313 16.23 -1.84 9.16
C ILE A 313 14.98 -2.59 9.59
N PHE A 314 13.82 -2.02 9.27
CA PHE A 314 12.52 -2.59 9.51
C PHE A 314 11.64 -2.42 8.28
N GLY A 315 10.58 -3.21 8.19
CA GLY A 315 9.64 -3.07 7.11
C GLY A 315 8.72 -4.28 7.01
N GLY A 316 7.91 -4.23 6.01
CA GLY A 316 6.96 -5.29 5.70
C GLY A 316 6.35 -5.04 4.32
N ALA A 317 5.05 -5.21 4.16
CA ALA A 317 4.38 -5.34 2.88
C ALA A 317 4.83 -4.33 1.80
N PHE A 318 4.78 -3.03 2.08
CA PHE A 318 5.08 -1.98 1.08
C PHE A 318 5.94 -0.84 1.64
N GLN A 319 6.24 -0.85 2.94
CA GLN A 319 6.98 0.18 3.64
C GLN A 319 8.29 -0.37 4.18
N SER A 320 9.31 0.47 4.22
CA SER A 320 10.61 0.16 4.83
C SER A 320 11.13 1.38 5.61
N TYR A 321 11.88 1.08 6.65
CA TYR A 321 12.41 2.06 7.60
C TYR A 321 13.86 1.72 7.93
N ALA A 322 14.69 2.74 8.13
CA ALA A 322 16.06 2.61 8.58
C ALA A 322 16.29 3.46 9.84
N VAL A 323 17.02 2.93 10.79
CA VAL A 323 17.36 3.61 12.06
C VAL A 323 18.87 3.62 12.29
N ASP A 324 19.31 4.60 13.04
CA ASP A 324 20.71 4.73 13.46
C ASP A 324 21.01 3.92 14.75
N SER A 325 22.24 4.03 15.23
CA SER A 325 22.70 3.40 16.48
C SER A 325 22.03 3.97 17.76
N ASN A 326 21.39 5.12 17.67
CA ASN A 326 20.63 5.73 18.77
C ASN A 326 19.15 5.35 18.73
N HIS A 327 18.75 4.46 17.83
CA HIS A 327 17.34 4.10 17.58
C HIS A 327 16.50 5.23 17.01
N GLU A 328 17.13 6.22 16.35
CA GLU A 328 16.46 7.33 15.69
C GLU A 328 16.15 6.98 14.23
N LEU A 329 14.98 7.43 13.76
CA LEU A 329 14.57 7.22 12.38
C LEU A 329 15.46 8.01 11.42
N MET A 330 16.19 7.32 10.54
CA MET A 330 17.00 7.92 9.48
C MET A 330 16.21 8.09 8.19
N GLY A 331 15.71 7.01 7.65
CA GLY A 331 15.04 6.96 6.35
C GLY A 331 13.77 6.12 6.36
N LYS A 332 12.88 6.44 5.43
CA LYS A 332 11.65 5.70 5.18
C LYS A 332 11.28 5.77 3.70
N TRP A 333 10.81 4.67 3.13
CA TRP A 333 10.43 4.59 1.71
C TRP A 333 9.37 3.54 1.45
N GLY A 334 8.86 3.50 0.21
CA GLY A 334 7.78 2.62 -0.22
C GLY A 334 6.47 3.37 -0.40
N LEU A 335 5.36 2.74 -0.05
CA LEU A 335 4.02 3.30 -0.23
C LEU A 335 3.79 4.52 0.67
N LYS A 336 3.64 5.69 0.03
CA LYS A 336 3.50 6.97 0.75
C LYS A 336 2.09 7.23 1.30
N GLY A 337 1.08 6.59 0.74
CA GLY A 337 -0.33 6.90 1.01
C GLY A 337 -0.83 8.13 0.24
N TYR A 338 -2.14 8.31 0.21
CA TYR A 338 -2.83 9.33 -0.58
C TYR A 338 -3.98 9.94 0.21
N LEU A 339 -4.06 11.27 0.22
CA LEU A 339 -5.02 12.04 1.05
C LEU A 339 -6.48 11.58 0.89
N PHE A 340 -6.91 11.29 -0.34
CA PHE A 340 -8.24 10.78 -0.66
C PHE A 340 -8.19 9.34 -1.22
N GLY A 341 -7.10 8.62 -0.97
CA GLY A 341 -6.91 7.28 -1.51
C GLY A 341 -6.69 7.25 -3.02
N THR A 342 -6.87 6.06 -3.59
CA THR A 342 -6.82 5.82 -5.03
C THR A 342 -8.15 5.28 -5.54
N ASP A 343 -8.44 5.53 -6.81
CA ASP A 343 -9.61 4.98 -7.47
C ASP A 343 -9.40 3.51 -7.91
N ASN A 344 -10.39 2.95 -8.58
CA ASN A 344 -10.36 1.59 -9.12
C ASN A 344 -9.28 1.35 -10.20
N TYR A 345 -8.66 2.41 -10.71
CA TYR A 345 -7.53 2.35 -11.66
C TYR A 345 -6.17 2.59 -10.99
N GLY A 346 -6.14 2.81 -9.68
CA GLY A 346 -4.94 3.15 -8.93
C GLY A 346 -4.48 4.60 -9.08
N ALA A 347 -5.34 5.50 -9.59
CA ALA A 347 -5.01 6.91 -9.74
C ALA A 347 -5.35 7.71 -8.47
N ASN A 348 -4.47 8.65 -8.11
CA ASN A 348 -4.64 9.51 -6.93
C ASN A 348 -5.90 10.39 -7.07
N VAL A 349 -6.89 10.17 -6.20
CA VAL A 349 -8.17 10.88 -6.23
C VAL A 349 -8.01 12.37 -6.02
N ALA A 350 -7.10 12.83 -5.15
CA ALA A 350 -6.84 14.26 -4.93
C ALA A 350 -6.36 14.96 -6.21
N LEU A 351 -5.44 14.34 -6.95
CA LEU A 351 -4.98 14.89 -8.24
C LEU A 351 -6.08 14.92 -9.28
N ARG A 352 -6.93 13.88 -9.33
CA ARG A 352 -8.09 13.87 -10.25
C ARG A 352 -9.07 14.99 -9.95
N ILE A 353 -9.37 15.25 -8.68
CA ILE A 353 -10.25 16.35 -8.27
C ILE A 353 -9.66 17.69 -8.69
N ILE A 354 -8.36 17.92 -8.46
CA ILE A 354 -7.69 19.16 -8.85
C ILE A 354 -7.70 19.35 -10.37
N GLN A 355 -7.36 18.31 -11.13
CA GLN A 355 -7.32 18.36 -12.59
C GLN A 355 -8.72 18.52 -13.18
N GLY A 356 -9.71 17.77 -12.70
CA GLY A 356 -11.11 17.91 -13.09
C GLY A 356 -11.67 19.28 -12.74
N GLY A 357 -11.34 19.82 -11.57
CA GLY A 357 -11.71 21.16 -11.15
C GLY A 357 -11.13 22.25 -12.08
N LYS A 358 -9.84 22.16 -12.43
CA LYS A 358 -9.22 23.07 -13.42
C LYS A 358 -9.97 23.04 -14.75
N MET A 359 -10.29 21.86 -15.25
CA MET A 359 -11.04 21.69 -16.49
C MET A 359 -12.43 22.34 -16.42
N THR A 360 -13.20 22.01 -15.38
CA THR A 360 -14.56 22.55 -15.18
C THR A 360 -14.55 24.07 -15.07
N MET A 361 -13.61 24.63 -14.30
CA MET A 361 -13.47 26.10 -14.17
C MET A 361 -13.07 26.76 -15.48
N THR A 362 -12.18 26.15 -16.26
CA THR A 362 -11.76 26.67 -17.57
C THR A 362 -12.94 26.69 -18.55
N ILE A 363 -13.70 25.58 -18.61
CA ILE A 363 -14.92 25.51 -19.46
C ILE A 363 -15.90 26.58 -19.05
N GLY A 364 -16.21 26.73 -17.77
CA GLY A 364 -17.12 27.73 -17.25
C GLY A 364 -16.67 29.17 -17.54
N ALA A 365 -15.38 29.47 -17.29
CA ALA A 365 -14.83 30.82 -17.53
C ALA A 365 -14.92 31.22 -19.01
N ILE A 366 -14.52 30.36 -19.94
CA ILE A 366 -14.58 30.65 -21.38
C ILE A 366 -16.03 30.81 -21.84
N ALA A 367 -16.93 29.91 -21.40
CA ALA A 367 -18.35 30.04 -21.74
C ALA A 367 -18.96 31.35 -21.23
N VAL A 368 -18.64 31.75 -19.99
CA VAL A 368 -19.09 33.05 -19.42
C VAL A 368 -18.52 34.23 -20.19
N ILE A 369 -17.24 34.23 -20.57
CA ILE A 369 -16.63 35.30 -21.36
C ILE A 369 -17.34 35.44 -22.70
N ILE A 370 -17.56 34.33 -23.43
CA ILE A 370 -18.25 34.36 -24.73
C ILE A 370 -19.68 34.87 -24.56
N SER A 371 -20.44 34.33 -23.60
CA SER A 371 -21.83 34.75 -23.37
C SER A 371 -21.93 36.23 -22.95
N THR A 372 -20.97 36.71 -22.16
CA THR A 372 -20.93 38.11 -21.70
C THR A 372 -20.67 39.05 -22.86
N ILE A 373 -19.70 38.76 -23.72
CA ILE A 373 -19.39 39.58 -24.90
C ILE A 373 -20.62 39.67 -25.81
N ILE A 374 -21.23 38.53 -26.16
CA ILE A 374 -22.40 38.49 -27.05
C ILE A 374 -23.59 39.19 -26.39
N GLY A 375 -23.86 38.93 -25.13
CA GLY A 375 -24.97 39.49 -24.37
C GLY A 375 -24.88 41.02 -24.27
N ILE A 376 -23.69 41.58 -24.00
CA ILE A 376 -23.45 43.01 -23.94
C ILE A 376 -23.65 43.63 -25.34
N ILE A 377 -23.04 43.07 -26.39
CA ILE A 377 -23.17 43.63 -27.75
C ILE A 377 -24.64 43.67 -28.19
N ILE A 378 -25.35 42.56 -28.10
CA ILE A 378 -26.74 42.45 -28.52
C ILE A 378 -27.64 43.33 -27.64
N GLY A 379 -27.44 43.31 -26.33
CA GLY A 379 -28.20 44.13 -25.38
C GLY A 379 -27.99 45.62 -25.60
N CYS A 380 -26.75 46.09 -25.84
CA CYS A 380 -26.42 47.46 -26.13
C CYS A 380 -27.01 47.93 -27.45
N ILE A 381 -26.88 47.17 -28.55
CA ILE A 381 -27.43 47.51 -29.84
C ILE A 381 -28.95 47.58 -29.76
N SER A 382 -29.59 46.61 -29.10
CA SER A 382 -31.04 46.58 -28.93
C SER A 382 -31.56 47.76 -28.11
N GLY A 383 -30.95 48.07 -26.98
CA GLY A 383 -31.34 49.19 -26.14
C GLY A 383 -31.05 50.55 -26.74
N TYR A 384 -29.89 50.71 -27.44
CA TYR A 384 -29.53 52.03 -28.04
C TYR A 384 -30.35 52.36 -29.24
N PHE A 385 -30.55 51.47 -30.20
CA PHE A 385 -31.29 51.80 -31.46
C PHE A 385 -32.81 51.69 -31.29
N GLY A 386 -33.31 50.88 -30.39
CA GLY A 386 -34.75 50.72 -30.13
C GLY A 386 -35.58 50.33 -31.38
N GLY A 387 -36.87 50.48 -31.31
CA GLY A 387 -37.80 50.30 -32.41
C GLY A 387 -37.72 48.95 -33.14
N LYS A 388 -37.54 48.98 -34.49
CA LYS A 388 -37.46 47.74 -35.31
C LYS A 388 -36.22 46.92 -35.05
N VAL A 389 -35.08 47.51 -34.68
CA VAL A 389 -33.82 46.81 -34.37
C VAL A 389 -34.00 46.06 -33.08
N ASP A 390 -34.54 46.70 -32.06
CA ASP A 390 -34.85 46.07 -30.80
C ASP A 390 -35.82 44.88 -30.98
N MET A 391 -36.90 45.10 -31.71
CA MET A 391 -37.90 44.04 -31.97
C MET A 391 -37.25 42.84 -32.66
N PHE A 392 -36.41 43.02 -33.66
CA PHE A 392 -35.72 41.94 -34.36
C PHE A 392 -34.75 41.21 -33.47
N LEU A 393 -33.88 41.91 -32.75
CA LEU A 393 -32.89 41.29 -31.87
C LEU A 393 -33.54 40.56 -30.68
N MET A 394 -34.65 41.08 -30.14
CA MET A 394 -35.34 40.38 -29.05
C MET A 394 -36.06 39.14 -29.55
N ARG A 395 -36.64 39.11 -30.75
CA ARG A 395 -37.20 37.90 -31.36
C ARG A 395 -36.11 36.84 -31.59
N PHE A 396 -34.95 37.28 -32.07
CA PHE A 396 -33.79 36.41 -32.22
C PHE A 396 -33.37 35.82 -30.87
N THR A 397 -33.31 36.63 -29.80
CA THR A 397 -33.00 36.23 -28.45
C THR A 397 -34.05 35.23 -27.90
N GLU A 398 -35.33 35.42 -28.23
CA GLU A 398 -36.40 34.50 -27.84
C GLU A 398 -36.23 33.10 -28.48
N ILE A 399 -35.88 33.06 -29.78
CA ILE A 399 -35.64 31.80 -30.50
C ILE A 399 -34.48 30.99 -29.83
N PHE A 400 -33.36 31.67 -29.57
CA PHE A 400 -32.22 31.02 -28.89
C PHE A 400 -32.57 30.61 -27.45
N GLY A 401 -33.29 31.42 -26.71
CA GLY A 401 -33.74 31.11 -25.36
C GLY A 401 -34.79 30.02 -25.27
N ALA A 402 -35.46 29.66 -26.37
CA ALA A 402 -36.41 28.56 -26.43
C ALA A 402 -35.74 27.19 -26.64
N ILE A 403 -34.45 27.17 -26.99
CA ILE A 403 -33.72 25.92 -27.13
C ILE A 403 -33.51 25.30 -25.74
N PRO A 404 -34.04 24.10 -25.47
CA PRO A 404 -33.83 23.47 -24.17
C PRO A 404 -32.36 23.01 -24.02
N PHE A 405 -31.64 23.68 -23.14
CA PHE A 405 -30.18 23.57 -22.97
C PHE A 405 -29.69 22.13 -22.76
N LEU A 406 -30.29 21.40 -21.79
CA LEU A 406 -29.84 20.04 -21.45
C LEU A 406 -30.02 19.05 -22.60
N PRO A 407 -31.20 18.89 -23.24
CA PRO A 407 -31.35 18.02 -24.40
C PRO A 407 -30.40 18.36 -25.53
N PHE A 408 -30.20 19.64 -25.82
CA PHE A 408 -29.30 20.08 -26.89
C PHE A 408 -27.86 19.72 -26.57
N ALA A 409 -27.37 19.96 -25.35
CA ALA A 409 -26.04 19.59 -24.91
C ALA A 409 -25.80 18.07 -24.96
N MET A 410 -26.81 17.28 -24.61
CA MET A 410 -26.73 15.80 -24.67
C MET A 410 -26.62 15.27 -26.11
N ILE A 411 -27.44 15.83 -27.03
CA ILE A 411 -27.39 15.44 -28.45
C ILE A 411 -26.04 15.81 -29.04
N LEU A 412 -25.55 17.00 -28.73
CA LEU A 412 -24.25 17.44 -29.21
C LEU A 412 -23.09 16.60 -28.67
N SER A 413 -23.12 16.25 -27.39
CA SER A 413 -22.13 15.35 -26.79
C SER A 413 -22.14 13.98 -27.47
N ALA A 414 -23.32 13.45 -27.79
CA ALA A 414 -23.46 12.18 -28.50
C ALA A 414 -22.94 12.25 -29.95
N LEU A 415 -23.17 13.37 -30.64
CA LEU A 415 -22.61 13.59 -31.97
C LEU A 415 -21.10 13.73 -31.97
N MET A 416 -20.56 14.49 -31.00
CA MET A 416 -19.09 14.65 -30.86
C MET A 416 -18.39 13.32 -30.50
N ALA A 417 -19.06 12.43 -29.80
CA ALA A 417 -18.50 11.10 -29.49
C ALA A 417 -18.29 10.25 -30.74
N GLN A 418 -19.01 10.51 -31.84
CA GLN A 418 -18.89 9.80 -33.11
C GLN A 418 -17.91 10.49 -34.08
N MET A 419 -17.44 11.69 -33.76
CA MET A 419 -16.49 12.44 -34.59
C MET A 419 -15.07 12.00 -34.27
N ASP A 420 -14.25 11.83 -35.30
CA ASP A 420 -12.82 11.52 -35.18
C ASP A 420 -12.02 12.82 -34.98
N ILE A 421 -12.26 13.46 -33.84
CA ILE A 421 -11.57 14.68 -33.38
C ILE A 421 -10.98 14.45 -32.00
N SER A 422 -9.90 15.15 -31.70
CA SER A 422 -9.23 15.02 -30.40
C SER A 422 -10.14 15.42 -29.23
N GLU A 423 -9.90 14.85 -28.05
CA GLU A 423 -10.68 15.20 -26.84
C GLU A 423 -10.59 16.69 -26.50
N ASN A 424 -9.45 17.32 -26.76
CA ASN A 424 -9.27 18.76 -26.54
C ASN A 424 -10.15 19.58 -27.48
N GLU A 425 -10.31 19.18 -28.73
CA GLU A 425 -11.19 19.83 -29.69
C GLU A 425 -12.68 19.67 -29.31
N LYS A 426 -13.07 18.49 -28.86
CA LYS A 426 -14.43 18.24 -28.33
C LYS A 426 -14.75 19.17 -27.16
N ILE A 427 -13.82 19.33 -26.22
CA ILE A 427 -13.96 20.21 -25.07
C ILE A 427 -14.06 21.67 -25.52
N PHE A 428 -13.22 22.12 -26.47
CA PHE A 428 -13.27 23.48 -27.00
C PHE A 428 -14.60 23.78 -27.68
N ILE A 429 -15.07 22.88 -28.52
CA ILE A 429 -16.38 23.01 -29.18
C ILE A 429 -17.50 23.13 -28.13
N LEU A 430 -17.46 22.31 -27.10
CA LEU A 430 -18.44 22.36 -26.00
C LEU A 430 -18.43 23.72 -25.30
N MET A 431 -17.24 24.26 -24.98
CA MET A 431 -17.10 25.58 -24.36
C MET A 431 -17.75 26.69 -25.22
N VAL A 432 -17.47 26.70 -26.53
CA VAL A 432 -18.02 27.68 -27.48
C VAL A 432 -19.53 27.57 -27.52
N ILE A 433 -20.09 26.37 -27.61
CA ILE A 433 -21.51 26.17 -27.71
C ILE A 433 -22.24 26.56 -26.42
N LEU A 434 -21.69 26.21 -25.27
CA LEU A 434 -22.22 26.63 -23.97
C LEU A 434 -22.26 28.17 -23.87
N GLY A 435 -21.21 28.86 -24.32
CA GLY A 435 -21.15 30.30 -24.39
C GLY A 435 -22.20 30.89 -25.35
N LEU A 436 -22.34 30.27 -26.52
CA LEU A 436 -23.30 30.70 -27.56
C LEU A 436 -24.78 30.51 -27.17
N LEU A 437 -25.08 29.62 -26.21
CA LEU A 437 -26.46 29.40 -25.75
C LEU A 437 -26.82 30.21 -24.51
N SER A 438 -25.83 30.70 -23.75
CA SER A 438 -26.05 31.27 -22.42
C SER A 438 -26.22 32.83 -22.42
N TRP A 439 -26.01 33.51 -23.53
CA TRP A 439 -25.99 35.00 -23.62
C TRP A 439 -27.36 35.67 -23.55
N THR A 440 -28.45 34.93 -23.82
CA THR A 440 -29.81 35.50 -24.03
C THR A 440 -30.35 36.20 -22.78
N GLY A 441 -30.09 35.68 -21.59
CA GLY A 441 -30.47 36.30 -20.32
C GLY A 441 -29.76 37.62 -20.07
N LEU A 442 -28.44 37.66 -20.34
CA LEU A 442 -27.62 38.86 -20.16
C LEU A 442 -28.01 39.94 -21.17
N ALA A 443 -28.30 39.61 -22.44
CA ALA A 443 -28.73 40.56 -23.45
C ALA A 443 -30.02 41.30 -23.04
N ARG A 444 -30.99 40.57 -22.47
CA ARG A 444 -32.24 41.20 -21.96
C ARG A 444 -31.97 42.11 -20.76
N LEU A 445 -31.07 41.70 -19.87
CA LEU A 445 -30.72 42.51 -18.70
C LEU A 445 -30.01 43.80 -19.13
N VAL A 446 -29.00 43.73 -20.01
CA VAL A 446 -28.27 44.90 -20.52
C VAL A 446 -29.21 45.85 -21.29
N ARG A 447 -30.08 45.29 -22.15
CA ARG A 447 -31.11 46.08 -22.85
C ARG A 447 -31.98 46.87 -21.88
N GLY A 448 -32.46 46.19 -20.78
CA GLY A 448 -33.32 46.83 -19.79
C GLY A 448 -32.65 47.94 -18.98
N GLN A 449 -31.31 47.98 -18.96
CA GLN A 449 -30.55 49.06 -18.30
C GLN A 449 -30.27 50.27 -19.24
N ILE A 450 -30.43 50.10 -20.54
CA ILE A 450 -30.14 51.15 -21.54
C ILE A 450 -31.42 51.86 -22.02
N LEU A 451 -32.55 51.14 -22.03
CA LEU A 451 -33.88 51.72 -22.31
C LEU A 451 -34.34 52.61 -21.18
#